data_2a200a59140f5062b02e0111a7fc2fac
#
_entry.id   2a200a59140f5062b02e0111a7fc2fac
#
_cell.length_a   1.000
_cell.length_b   1.000
_cell.length_c   1.000
_cell.angle_alpha   90.00
_cell.angle_beta   90.00
_cell.angle_gamma   90.00
#
_symmetry.space_group_name_H-M   'P 1'
#
loop_
_entity.id
_entity.type
_entity.pdbx_description
1 polymer ?
#
loop_
_entity_poly.entity_id
_entity_poly.type
_entity_poly.pdbx_seq_one_letter_code
_entity_poly.pdbx_strand_id
1 'polypeptide(L)'
;MAKKSSSQLIVLSLLAMVSLALYLGYNLPNRWQYALENRALSLIAIVITGAAIALATMIFQTVVNNRILTPSILGLDSLYLLIQTTIIFLFGSTTLLSMNSIALFVLCTGLMMAFSLVLYHFLFKKENQNIFFLLLVGIIFGTFFGSLTTFMEVLIDPNEFQIAQDIGFASFNRINTQILWVALAILVATIVFSLRYWHCFDVLALGRENAINLGIDYQKTLKVLLILVAILTSVSTALVGPLTFLGLLVMNVTFEFVRDYRHKVLIPAAMLISIITLVFGQLLVTHIFTFRTTLSIIVNFVGGVYFIYLLLRANKKWQ
;
A
#
# COMPACT_ATOMS: atom_id res chain seq x y z
N MET A 1 9.40 27.38 12.34
CA MET A 1 8.73 26.13 11.94
C MET A 1 9.71 25.09 11.38
N ALA A 2 10.62 25.41 10.48
CA ALA A 2 11.56 24.44 9.88
C ALA A 2 12.42 23.64 10.89
N LYS A 3 12.91 24.27 11.96
CA LYS A 3 13.74 23.62 12.99
C LYS A 3 12.96 22.54 13.79
N LYS A 4 11.65 22.70 13.96
CA LYS A 4 10.77 21.76 14.67
C LYS A 4 10.44 20.53 13.79
N SER A 5 10.23 20.73 12.50
CA SER A 5 9.96 19.64 11.54
C SER A 5 11.20 18.74 11.35
N SER A 6 12.40 19.32 11.32
CA SER A 6 13.65 18.56 11.27
C SER A 6 13.85 17.69 12.52
N SER A 7 13.53 18.22 13.70
CA SER A 7 13.59 17.46 14.96
C SER A 7 12.62 16.27 14.97
N GLN A 8 11.40 16.44 14.43
CA GLN A 8 10.42 15.36 14.34
C GLN A 8 10.88 14.24 13.38
N LEU A 9 11.49 14.57 12.25
CA LEU A 9 12.07 13.57 11.35
C LEU A 9 13.22 12.80 12.01
N ILE A 10 14.09 13.48 12.77
CA ILE A 10 15.18 12.83 13.52
C ILE A 10 14.60 11.84 14.54
N VAL A 11 13.57 12.23 15.30
CA VAL A 11 12.92 11.34 16.27
C VAL A 11 12.31 10.13 15.57
N LEU A 12 11.59 10.32 14.44
CA LEU A 12 11.02 9.22 13.67
C LEU A 12 12.10 8.29 13.10
N SER A 13 13.22 8.83 12.61
CA SER A 13 14.32 8.01 12.10
C SER A 13 15.00 7.19 13.20
N LEU A 14 15.17 7.76 14.40
CA LEU A 14 15.67 7.04 15.56
C LEU A 14 14.71 5.93 15.99
N LEU A 15 13.41 6.22 16.07
CA LEU A 15 12.39 5.23 16.39
C LEU A 15 12.35 4.09 15.36
N ALA A 16 12.46 4.42 14.07
CA ALA A 16 12.55 3.43 13.01
C ALA A 16 13.80 2.53 13.18
N MET A 17 14.98 3.12 13.41
CA MET A 17 16.20 2.36 13.64
C MET A 17 16.09 1.45 14.87
N VAL A 18 15.53 1.95 15.97
CA VAL A 18 15.31 1.16 17.18
C VAL A 18 14.33 0.02 16.93
N SER A 19 13.23 0.27 16.21
CA SER A 19 12.25 -0.79 15.88
C SER A 19 12.86 -1.88 15.00
N LEU A 20 13.67 -1.50 13.99
CA LEU A 20 14.39 -2.44 13.14
C LEU A 20 15.40 -3.28 13.92
N ALA A 21 16.17 -2.64 14.80
CA ALA A 21 17.14 -3.33 15.66
C ALA A 21 16.46 -4.30 16.63
N LEU A 22 15.33 -3.89 17.22
CA LEU A 22 14.51 -4.76 18.08
C LEU A 22 13.99 -5.98 17.32
N TYR A 23 13.49 -5.80 16.09
CA TYR A 23 12.99 -6.92 15.29
C TYR A 23 14.08 -7.93 14.95
N LEU A 24 15.29 -7.47 14.65
CA LEU A 24 16.42 -8.35 14.36
C LEU A 24 16.93 -9.09 15.60
N GLY A 25 17.06 -8.39 16.73
CA GLY A 25 17.75 -8.88 17.91
C GLY A 25 16.87 -9.54 18.98
N TYR A 26 15.55 -9.29 18.97
CA TYR A 26 14.68 -9.78 20.04
C TYR A 26 14.41 -11.27 19.93
N ASN A 27 14.67 -12.02 21.00
CA ASN A 27 14.38 -13.46 21.15
C ASN A 27 14.87 -14.31 19.97
N LEU A 28 16.19 -14.31 19.74
CA LEU A 28 16.81 -15.13 18.70
C LEU A 28 16.82 -16.61 19.11
N PRO A 29 16.36 -17.53 18.25
CA PRO A 29 16.41 -18.97 18.52
C PRO A 29 17.85 -19.50 18.47
N ASN A 30 18.06 -20.74 18.92
CA ASN A 30 19.39 -21.39 18.91
C ASN A 30 20.05 -21.41 17.51
N ARG A 31 19.26 -21.45 16.44
CA ARG A 31 19.72 -21.31 15.04
C ARG A 31 19.66 -19.85 14.59
N TRP A 32 20.38 -18.98 15.29
CA TRP A 32 20.31 -17.53 15.08
C TRP A 32 20.69 -17.07 13.68
N GLN A 33 21.63 -17.74 12.99
CA GLN A 33 22.02 -17.37 11.61
C GLN A 33 20.86 -17.49 10.62
N TYR A 34 20.20 -18.65 10.60
CA TYR A 34 19.03 -18.87 9.74
C TYR A 34 17.86 -17.93 10.06
N ALA A 35 17.63 -17.70 11.37
CA ALA A 35 16.59 -16.79 11.81
C ALA A 35 16.90 -15.34 11.39
N LEU A 36 18.17 -14.92 11.46
CA LEU A 36 18.61 -13.58 11.08
C LEU A 36 18.46 -13.34 9.57
N GLU A 37 18.82 -14.31 8.73
CA GLU A 37 18.65 -14.23 7.28
C GLU A 37 17.17 -14.05 6.90
N ASN A 38 16.27 -14.88 7.43
CA ASN A 38 14.85 -14.76 7.18
C ASN A 38 14.25 -13.45 7.70
N ARG A 39 14.66 -13.00 8.90
CA ARG A 39 14.23 -11.70 9.43
C ARG A 39 14.74 -10.54 8.59
N ALA A 40 15.98 -10.61 8.09
CA ALA A 40 16.54 -9.59 7.22
C ALA A 40 15.75 -9.46 5.90
N LEU A 41 15.41 -10.60 5.26
CA LEU A 41 14.58 -10.61 4.04
C LEU A 41 13.17 -10.01 4.32
N SER A 42 12.55 -10.41 5.43
CA SER A 42 11.26 -9.85 5.86
C SER A 42 11.35 -8.35 6.10
N LEU A 43 12.44 -7.87 6.72
CA LEU A 43 12.66 -6.43 6.93
C LEU A 43 12.83 -5.65 5.64
N ILE A 44 13.58 -6.17 4.66
CA ILE A 44 13.73 -5.52 3.36
C ILE A 44 12.35 -5.37 2.72
N ALA A 45 11.53 -6.42 2.74
CA ALA A 45 10.18 -6.35 2.21
C ALA A 45 9.30 -5.35 2.98
N ILE A 46 9.34 -5.33 4.31
CA ILE A 46 8.61 -4.38 5.16
C ILE A 46 9.00 -2.94 4.81
N VAL A 47 10.29 -2.66 4.74
CA VAL A 47 10.81 -1.30 4.47
C VAL A 47 10.36 -0.81 3.11
N ILE A 48 10.57 -1.62 2.05
CA ILE A 48 10.24 -1.17 0.70
C ILE A 48 8.73 -1.09 0.45
N THR A 49 7.96 -2.08 0.95
CA THR A 49 6.50 -2.07 0.81
C THR A 49 5.87 -0.95 1.64
N GLY A 50 6.33 -0.76 2.88
CA GLY A 50 5.86 0.31 3.74
C GLY A 50 6.12 1.69 3.16
N ALA A 51 7.33 1.93 2.63
CA ALA A 51 7.67 3.17 1.96
C ALA A 51 6.84 3.38 0.67
N ALA A 52 6.63 2.32 -0.13
CA ALA A 52 5.86 2.38 -1.36
C ALA A 52 4.39 2.70 -1.12
N ILE A 53 3.74 2.02 -0.15
CA ILE A 53 2.33 2.26 0.19
C ILE A 53 2.14 3.66 0.78
N ALA A 54 3.04 4.11 1.66
CA ALA A 54 2.99 5.46 2.21
C ALA A 54 3.11 6.52 1.11
N LEU A 55 4.06 6.37 0.18
CA LEU A 55 4.22 7.28 -0.94
C LEU A 55 3.03 7.24 -1.90
N ALA A 56 2.56 6.06 -2.27
CA ALA A 56 1.37 5.89 -3.13
C ALA A 56 0.15 6.59 -2.54
N THR A 57 -0.08 6.41 -1.23
CA THR A 57 -1.21 7.01 -0.54
C THR A 57 -1.06 8.53 -0.45
N MET A 58 0.15 9.05 -0.14
CA MET A 58 0.42 10.49 -0.13
C MET A 58 0.15 11.12 -1.49
N ILE A 59 0.70 10.54 -2.56
CA ILE A 59 0.46 11.02 -3.94
C ILE A 59 -1.04 11.01 -4.24
N PHE A 60 -1.72 9.90 -3.95
CA PHE A 60 -3.12 9.73 -4.25
C PHE A 60 -3.99 10.75 -3.51
N GLN A 61 -3.78 10.93 -2.21
CA GLN A 61 -4.49 11.92 -1.39
C GLN A 61 -4.26 13.35 -1.86
N THR A 62 -3.03 13.67 -2.29
CA THR A 62 -2.69 14.99 -2.85
C THR A 62 -3.41 15.23 -4.17
N VAL A 63 -3.44 14.23 -5.05
CA VAL A 63 -4.10 14.28 -6.35
C VAL A 63 -5.62 14.41 -6.21
N VAL A 64 -6.21 13.63 -5.30
CA VAL A 64 -7.68 13.64 -5.06
C VAL A 64 -8.10 14.81 -4.18
N ASN A 65 -7.14 15.47 -3.54
CA ASN A 65 -7.34 16.52 -2.54
C ASN A 65 -8.28 16.08 -1.40
N ASN A 66 -8.14 14.81 -0.98
CA ASN A 66 -8.93 14.20 0.08
C ASN A 66 -8.08 13.25 0.92
N ARG A 67 -7.95 13.54 2.23
CA ARG A 67 -7.08 12.82 3.18
C ARG A 67 -7.64 11.47 3.66
N ILE A 68 -8.88 11.14 3.32
CA ILE A 68 -9.54 9.91 3.76
C ILE A 68 -9.36 8.80 2.71
N LEU A 69 -9.10 9.16 1.46
CA LEU A 69 -9.07 8.23 0.36
C LEU A 69 -7.69 7.58 0.19
N THR A 70 -7.69 6.30 -0.14
CA THR A 70 -6.49 5.50 -0.39
C THR A 70 -6.54 4.88 -1.79
N PRO A 71 -5.39 4.51 -2.39
CA PRO A 71 -5.37 3.84 -3.70
C PRO A 71 -6.19 2.54 -3.76
N SER A 72 -6.37 1.85 -2.63
CA SER A 72 -7.17 0.61 -2.53
C SER A 72 -8.62 0.79 -3.00
N ILE A 73 -9.17 2.01 -2.92
CA ILE A 73 -10.51 2.35 -3.44
C ILE A 73 -10.63 2.11 -4.94
N LEU A 74 -9.52 2.13 -5.68
CA LEU A 74 -9.52 1.84 -7.13
C LEU A 74 -9.83 0.37 -7.47
N GLY A 75 -10.01 -0.49 -6.47
CA GLY A 75 -10.33 -1.90 -6.64
C GLY A 75 -9.15 -2.79 -7.02
N LEU A 76 -7.90 -2.29 -6.91
CA LEU A 76 -6.70 -3.05 -7.25
C LEU A 76 -6.50 -4.27 -6.35
N ASP A 77 -6.77 -4.11 -5.05
CA ASP A 77 -6.69 -5.21 -4.08
C ASP A 77 -7.71 -6.31 -4.40
N SER A 78 -8.95 -5.92 -4.76
CA SER A 78 -10.00 -6.86 -5.17
C SER A 78 -9.66 -7.56 -6.49
N LEU A 79 -9.03 -6.86 -7.43
CA LEU A 79 -8.56 -7.46 -8.69
C LEU A 79 -7.44 -8.47 -8.44
N TYR A 80 -6.51 -8.17 -7.53
CA TYR A 80 -5.47 -9.12 -7.14
C TYR A 80 -6.09 -10.42 -6.61
N LEU A 81 -7.05 -10.32 -5.69
CA LEU A 81 -7.76 -11.49 -5.15
C LEU A 81 -8.50 -12.26 -6.24
N LEU A 82 -9.20 -11.57 -7.13
CA LEU A 82 -9.89 -12.19 -8.26
C LEU A 82 -8.93 -12.98 -9.14
N ILE A 83 -7.75 -12.44 -9.47
CA ILE A 83 -6.76 -13.15 -10.29
C ILE A 83 -6.31 -14.44 -9.60
N GLN A 84 -5.96 -14.37 -8.31
CA GLN A 84 -5.51 -15.51 -7.54
C GLN A 84 -6.59 -16.58 -7.42
N THR A 85 -7.81 -16.17 -7.05
CA THR A 85 -8.95 -17.08 -6.91
C THR A 85 -9.36 -17.69 -8.25
N THR A 86 -9.26 -16.94 -9.36
CA THR A 86 -9.54 -17.47 -10.71
C THR A 86 -8.56 -18.58 -11.08
N ILE A 87 -7.27 -18.44 -10.75
CA ILE A 87 -6.28 -19.49 -11.01
C ILE A 87 -6.60 -20.74 -10.19
N ILE A 88 -6.96 -20.58 -8.92
CA ILE A 88 -7.35 -21.71 -8.05
C ILE A 88 -8.63 -22.36 -8.58
N PHE A 89 -9.63 -21.60 -8.97
CA PHE A 89 -10.91 -22.09 -9.46
C PHE A 89 -10.77 -22.90 -10.76
N LEU A 90 -9.91 -22.46 -11.69
CA LEU A 90 -9.76 -23.10 -13.00
C LEU A 90 -8.75 -24.26 -13.00
N PHE A 91 -7.68 -24.14 -12.23
CA PHE A 91 -6.52 -25.03 -12.31
C PHE A 91 -6.17 -25.73 -10.98
N GLY A 92 -6.85 -25.38 -9.91
CA GLY A 92 -6.59 -25.89 -8.56
C GLY A 92 -5.42 -25.17 -7.85
N SER A 93 -5.42 -25.29 -6.52
CA SER A 93 -4.41 -24.66 -5.65
C SER A 93 -3.00 -25.24 -5.87
N THR A 94 -2.89 -26.53 -6.22
CA THR A 94 -1.61 -27.18 -6.53
C THR A 94 -0.92 -26.55 -7.72
N THR A 95 -1.67 -26.17 -8.75
CA THR A 95 -1.14 -25.47 -9.93
C THR A 95 -0.62 -24.09 -9.54
N LEU A 96 -1.37 -23.32 -8.75
CA LEU A 96 -0.93 -22.02 -8.29
C LEU A 96 0.36 -22.10 -7.48
N LEU A 97 0.48 -23.07 -6.57
CA LEU A 97 1.67 -23.28 -5.75
C LEU A 97 2.89 -23.78 -6.54
N SER A 98 2.67 -24.49 -7.65
CA SER A 98 3.73 -24.99 -8.55
C SER A 98 4.12 -24.01 -9.66
N MET A 99 3.33 -22.97 -9.91
CA MET A 99 3.65 -21.94 -10.89
C MET A 99 4.96 -21.23 -10.54
N ASN A 100 5.68 -20.83 -11.60
CA ASN A 100 6.84 -19.99 -11.42
C ASN A 100 6.42 -18.68 -10.71
N SER A 101 6.97 -18.44 -9.54
CA SER A 101 6.61 -17.29 -8.69
C SER A 101 6.81 -15.94 -9.40
N ILE A 102 7.83 -15.83 -10.27
CA ILE A 102 8.05 -14.61 -11.07
C ILE A 102 6.94 -14.44 -12.11
N ALA A 103 6.52 -15.54 -12.78
CA ALA A 103 5.45 -15.47 -13.77
C ALA A 103 4.13 -15.04 -13.13
N LEU A 104 3.79 -15.58 -11.97
CA LEU A 104 2.61 -15.20 -11.20
C LEU A 104 2.66 -13.72 -10.77
N PHE A 105 3.82 -13.28 -10.26
CA PHE A 105 4.04 -11.89 -9.87
C PHE A 105 3.87 -10.93 -11.06
N VAL A 106 4.45 -11.24 -12.21
CA VAL A 106 4.34 -10.43 -13.44
C VAL A 106 2.90 -10.43 -13.96
N LEU A 107 2.19 -11.56 -13.91
CA LEU A 107 0.79 -11.65 -14.29
C LEU A 107 -0.08 -10.74 -13.43
N CYS A 108 0.01 -10.88 -12.10
CA CYS A 108 -0.78 -10.08 -11.16
C CYS A 108 -0.47 -8.58 -11.31
N THR A 109 0.81 -8.21 -11.26
CA THR A 109 1.24 -6.81 -11.40
C THR A 109 0.83 -6.24 -12.75
N GLY A 110 1.04 -7.00 -13.83
CA GLY A 110 0.70 -6.59 -15.20
C GLY A 110 -0.80 -6.35 -15.38
N LEU A 111 -1.66 -7.26 -14.91
CA LEU A 111 -3.11 -7.11 -15.00
C LEU A 111 -3.62 -5.94 -14.15
N MET A 112 -3.11 -5.78 -12.91
CA MET A 112 -3.45 -4.65 -12.05
C MET A 112 -3.04 -3.31 -12.69
N MET A 113 -1.84 -3.24 -13.26
CA MET A 113 -1.36 -2.04 -13.98
C MET A 113 -2.19 -1.77 -15.24
N ALA A 114 -2.48 -2.79 -16.05
CA ALA A 114 -3.31 -2.65 -17.24
C ALA A 114 -4.70 -2.12 -16.89
N PHE A 115 -5.33 -2.67 -15.85
CA PHE A 115 -6.62 -2.18 -15.36
C PHE A 115 -6.54 -0.72 -14.91
N SER A 116 -5.51 -0.34 -14.15
CA SER A 116 -5.29 1.05 -13.72
C SER A 116 -5.16 1.99 -14.92
N LEU A 117 -4.38 1.59 -15.93
CA LEU A 117 -4.19 2.40 -17.14
C LEU A 117 -5.49 2.56 -17.93
N VAL A 118 -6.32 1.52 -18.00
CA VAL A 118 -7.67 1.58 -18.60
C VAL A 118 -8.55 2.56 -17.83
N LEU A 119 -8.59 2.48 -16.48
CA LEU A 119 -9.34 3.43 -15.66
C LEU A 119 -8.88 4.88 -15.90
N TYR A 120 -7.56 5.09 -15.95
CA TYR A 120 -7.01 6.43 -16.18
C TYR A 120 -7.27 6.92 -17.60
N HIS A 121 -7.25 6.03 -18.60
CA HIS A 121 -7.61 6.39 -19.96
C HIS A 121 -9.07 6.92 -20.04
N PHE A 122 -10.00 6.26 -19.38
CA PHE A 122 -11.38 6.73 -19.31
C PHE A 122 -11.52 8.09 -18.62
N LEU A 123 -10.74 8.31 -17.55
CA LEU A 123 -10.71 9.61 -16.86
C LEU A 123 -10.22 10.74 -17.74
N PHE A 124 -9.18 10.50 -18.56
CA PHE A 124 -8.53 11.55 -19.36
C PHE A 124 -9.15 11.75 -20.75
N LYS A 125 -10.13 10.94 -21.13
CA LYS A 125 -10.79 11.03 -22.46
C LYS A 125 -11.62 12.31 -22.61
N LYS A 126 -12.14 12.90 -21.53
CA LYS A 126 -12.86 14.18 -21.52
C LYS A 126 -12.11 15.19 -20.68
N GLU A 127 -11.85 16.38 -21.21
CA GLU A 127 -11.05 17.44 -20.56
C GLU A 127 -11.57 17.93 -19.21
N ASN A 128 -12.83 17.65 -18.87
CA ASN A 128 -13.50 18.16 -17.69
C ASN A 128 -14.00 17.07 -16.73
N GLN A 129 -13.47 15.84 -16.80
CA GLN A 129 -13.92 14.80 -15.85
C GLN A 129 -13.37 15.04 -14.46
N ASN A 130 -14.30 14.98 -13.50
CA ASN A 130 -14.00 15.12 -12.10
C ASN A 130 -13.31 13.82 -11.61
N ILE A 131 -12.25 13.95 -10.83
CA ILE A 131 -11.52 12.82 -10.22
C ILE A 131 -12.45 11.93 -9.37
N PHE A 132 -13.56 12.48 -8.87
CA PHE A 132 -14.61 11.71 -8.18
C PHE A 132 -15.25 10.64 -9.07
N PHE A 133 -15.29 10.86 -10.40
CA PHE A 133 -15.75 9.83 -11.33
C PHE A 133 -14.81 8.62 -11.34
N LEU A 134 -13.49 8.83 -11.31
CA LEU A 134 -12.51 7.75 -11.17
C LEU A 134 -12.75 6.93 -9.91
N LEU A 135 -13.01 7.61 -8.79
CA LEU A 135 -13.29 6.96 -7.52
C LEU A 135 -14.56 6.12 -7.56
N LEU A 136 -15.64 6.69 -8.14
CA LEU A 136 -16.90 5.97 -8.28
C LEU A 136 -16.74 4.71 -9.13
N VAL A 137 -16.07 4.82 -10.27
CA VAL A 137 -15.79 3.69 -11.17
C VAL A 137 -14.90 2.67 -10.47
N GLY A 138 -13.88 3.12 -9.73
CA GLY A 138 -13.02 2.25 -8.93
C GLY A 138 -13.79 1.45 -7.87
N ILE A 139 -14.71 2.08 -7.14
CA ILE A 139 -15.58 1.41 -6.16
C ILE A 139 -16.48 0.37 -6.83
N ILE A 140 -17.09 0.71 -7.97
CA ILE A 140 -17.96 -0.21 -8.72
C ILE A 140 -17.16 -1.44 -9.16
N PHE A 141 -15.99 -1.25 -9.78
CA PHE A 141 -15.16 -2.38 -10.21
C PHE A 141 -14.60 -3.16 -9.04
N GLY A 142 -14.18 -2.50 -7.95
CA GLY A 142 -13.73 -3.16 -6.73
C GLY A 142 -14.81 -4.07 -6.13
N THR A 143 -16.05 -3.60 -6.07
CA THR A 143 -17.21 -4.38 -5.62
C THR A 143 -17.51 -5.53 -6.59
N PHE A 144 -17.46 -5.27 -7.89
CA PHE A 144 -17.68 -6.29 -8.92
C PHE A 144 -16.63 -7.41 -8.84
N PHE A 145 -15.35 -7.08 -8.74
CA PHE A 145 -14.27 -8.05 -8.58
C PHE A 145 -14.41 -8.86 -7.28
N GLY A 146 -14.74 -8.18 -6.17
CA GLY A 146 -15.01 -8.86 -4.90
C GLY A 146 -16.20 -9.83 -4.99
N SER A 147 -17.27 -9.44 -5.66
CA SER A 147 -18.44 -10.31 -5.87
C SER A 147 -18.10 -11.54 -6.72
N LEU A 148 -17.30 -11.36 -7.80
CA LEU A 148 -16.83 -12.48 -8.61
C LEU A 148 -15.92 -13.41 -7.81
N THR A 149 -15.01 -12.85 -7.00
CA THR A 149 -14.14 -13.62 -6.10
C THR A 149 -14.98 -14.48 -5.16
N THR A 150 -15.93 -13.87 -4.45
CA THR A 150 -16.82 -14.59 -3.53
C THR A 150 -17.67 -15.66 -4.25
N PHE A 151 -18.16 -15.36 -5.46
CA PHE A 151 -18.88 -16.36 -6.26
C PHE A 151 -18.01 -17.58 -6.57
N MET A 152 -16.77 -17.37 -6.99
CA MET A 152 -15.83 -18.47 -7.25
C MET A 152 -15.48 -19.23 -5.97
N GLU A 153 -15.25 -18.54 -4.85
CA GLU A 153 -14.94 -19.14 -3.56
C GLU A 153 -16.02 -20.06 -3.04
N VAL A 154 -17.30 -19.77 -3.30
CA VAL A 154 -18.42 -20.64 -2.93
C VAL A 154 -18.44 -21.94 -3.75
N LEU A 155 -17.89 -21.92 -4.97
CA LEU A 155 -17.87 -23.07 -5.88
C LEU A 155 -16.60 -23.92 -5.75
N ILE A 156 -15.55 -23.43 -5.10
CA ILE A 156 -14.28 -24.13 -4.89
C ILE A 156 -14.44 -25.18 -3.78
N ASP A 157 -13.64 -26.24 -3.86
CA ASP A 157 -13.54 -27.26 -2.79
C ASP A 157 -13.14 -26.61 -1.44
N PRO A 158 -13.69 -27.02 -0.28
CA PRO A 158 -13.38 -26.43 1.02
C PRO A 158 -11.89 -26.37 1.36
N ASN A 159 -11.08 -27.34 0.93
CA ASN A 159 -9.64 -27.33 1.16
C ASN A 159 -8.93 -26.24 0.34
N GLU A 160 -9.38 -26.04 -0.88
CA GLU A 160 -8.84 -24.99 -1.76
C GLU A 160 -9.31 -23.60 -1.35
N PHE A 161 -10.53 -23.49 -0.83
CA PHE A 161 -11.05 -22.24 -0.24
C PHE A 161 -10.16 -21.73 0.87
N GLN A 162 -9.67 -22.60 1.76
CA GLN A 162 -8.76 -22.19 2.82
C GLN A 162 -7.46 -21.60 2.26
N ILE A 163 -6.92 -22.19 1.19
CA ILE A 163 -5.72 -21.67 0.51
C ILE A 163 -6.00 -20.31 -0.14
N ALA A 164 -7.15 -20.16 -0.79
CA ALA A 164 -7.56 -18.88 -1.38
C ALA A 164 -7.69 -17.78 -0.31
N GLN A 165 -8.26 -18.09 0.83
CA GLN A 165 -8.36 -17.15 1.97
C GLN A 165 -6.99 -16.77 2.53
N ASP A 166 -6.06 -17.73 2.67
CA ASP A 166 -4.71 -17.47 3.17
C ASP A 166 -3.92 -16.53 2.26
N ILE A 167 -4.12 -16.61 0.95
CA ILE A 167 -3.51 -15.71 -0.05
C ILE A 167 -4.09 -14.29 0.05
N GLY A 168 -5.34 -14.18 0.48
CA GLY A 168 -6.00 -12.89 0.72
C GLY A 168 -5.39 -12.06 1.85
N PHE A 169 -4.56 -12.68 2.69
CA PHE A 169 -3.92 -12.00 3.80
C PHE A 169 -2.46 -11.65 3.50
N ALA A 170 -2.09 -10.38 3.65
CA ALA A 170 -0.71 -9.96 3.50
C ALA A 170 0.19 -10.61 4.56
N SER A 171 1.30 -11.19 4.10
CA SER A 171 2.27 -11.88 4.94
C SER A 171 3.70 -11.52 4.57
N PHE A 172 4.51 -11.24 5.59
CA PHE A 172 5.96 -10.99 5.47
C PHE A 172 6.81 -12.19 5.90
N ASN A 173 6.18 -13.33 6.22
CA ASN A 173 6.88 -14.50 6.76
C ASN A 173 7.36 -15.47 5.67
N ARG A 174 6.74 -15.46 4.49
CA ARG A 174 7.03 -16.37 3.37
C ARG A 174 7.34 -15.58 2.10
N ILE A 175 8.41 -14.79 2.13
CA ILE A 175 8.78 -13.96 0.99
C ILE A 175 9.67 -14.79 0.06
N ASN A 176 9.25 -14.84 -1.21
CA ASN A 176 10.11 -15.41 -2.26
C ASN A 176 11.23 -14.42 -2.58
N THR A 177 12.47 -14.84 -2.38
CA THR A 177 13.66 -13.99 -2.56
C THR A 177 13.83 -13.49 -4.00
N GLN A 178 13.43 -14.28 -5.00
CA GLN A 178 13.52 -13.87 -6.40
C GLN A 178 12.57 -12.72 -6.71
N ILE A 179 11.31 -12.82 -6.22
CA ILE A 179 10.31 -11.76 -6.38
C ILE A 179 10.73 -10.51 -5.60
N LEU A 180 11.29 -10.68 -4.40
CA LEU A 180 11.71 -9.58 -3.54
C LEU A 180 12.70 -8.65 -4.26
N TRP A 181 13.72 -9.21 -4.91
CA TRP A 181 14.72 -8.40 -5.60
C TRP A 181 14.16 -7.67 -6.83
N VAL A 182 13.28 -8.33 -7.59
CA VAL A 182 12.59 -7.69 -8.72
C VAL A 182 11.68 -6.56 -8.24
N ALA A 183 10.85 -6.83 -7.22
CA ALA A 183 9.98 -5.83 -6.63
C ALA A 183 10.77 -4.66 -6.04
N LEU A 184 11.87 -4.94 -5.32
CA LEU A 184 12.77 -3.93 -4.77
C LEU A 184 13.29 -2.99 -5.87
N ALA A 185 13.79 -3.54 -6.96
CA ALA A 185 14.30 -2.74 -8.07
C ALA A 185 13.22 -1.82 -8.67
N ILE A 186 12.01 -2.36 -8.90
CA ILE A 186 10.90 -1.58 -9.46
C ILE A 186 10.44 -0.51 -8.48
N LEU A 187 10.25 -0.84 -7.20
CA LEU A 187 9.77 0.09 -6.18
C LEU A 187 10.78 1.21 -5.91
N VAL A 188 12.08 0.88 -5.78
CA VAL A 188 13.13 1.88 -5.59
C VAL A 188 13.21 2.82 -6.81
N ALA A 189 13.21 2.28 -8.03
CA ALA A 189 13.22 3.08 -9.24
C ALA A 189 12.01 4.03 -9.30
N THR A 190 10.81 3.53 -8.93
CA THR A 190 9.57 4.33 -8.91
C THR A 190 9.62 5.41 -7.83
N ILE A 191 10.10 5.09 -6.63
CA ILE A 191 10.28 6.06 -5.54
C ILE A 191 11.25 7.16 -5.96
N VAL A 192 12.42 6.80 -6.51
CA VAL A 192 13.43 7.76 -6.98
C VAL A 192 12.86 8.64 -8.10
N PHE A 193 12.15 8.05 -9.06
CA PHE A 193 11.51 8.81 -10.14
C PHE A 193 10.45 9.79 -9.60
N SER A 194 9.70 9.43 -8.57
CA SER A 194 8.69 10.29 -7.95
C SER A 194 9.29 11.56 -7.33
N LEU A 195 10.57 11.52 -6.92
CA LEU A 195 11.27 12.68 -6.37
C LEU A 195 11.40 13.83 -7.37
N ARG A 196 11.33 13.53 -8.67
CA ARG A 196 11.32 14.57 -9.71
C ARG A 196 10.08 15.47 -9.64
N TYR A 197 8.97 14.96 -9.11
CA TYR A 197 7.69 15.67 -9.00
C TYR A 197 7.50 16.33 -7.64
N TRP A 198 8.53 16.39 -6.81
CA TRP A 198 8.47 16.88 -5.45
C TRP A 198 7.86 18.28 -5.31
N HIS A 199 8.26 19.22 -6.18
CA HIS A 199 7.72 20.57 -6.18
C HIS A 199 6.27 20.65 -6.64
N CYS A 200 5.85 19.69 -7.47
CA CYS A 200 4.48 19.64 -7.97
C CYS A 200 3.48 19.26 -6.87
N PHE A 201 3.89 18.45 -5.87
CA PHE A 201 2.98 18.02 -4.81
C PHE A 201 2.45 19.18 -3.96
N ASP A 202 3.33 20.11 -3.58
CA ASP A 202 2.91 21.28 -2.75
C ASP A 202 1.94 22.17 -3.52
N VAL A 203 2.12 22.30 -4.83
CA VAL A 203 1.24 23.09 -5.69
C VAL A 203 -0.08 22.38 -5.97
N LEU A 204 -0.06 21.07 -6.22
CA LEU A 204 -1.28 20.27 -6.42
C LEU A 204 -2.18 20.26 -5.18
N ALA A 205 -1.60 20.31 -3.97
CA ALA A 205 -2.33 20.40 -2.73
C ALA A 205 -3.18 21.69 -2.59
N LEU A 206 -2.89 22.73 -3.38
CA LEU A 206 -3.67 23.98 -3.44
C LEU A 206 -4.95 23.84 -4.29
N GLY A 207 -5.14 22.69 -4.94
CA GLY A 207 -6.26 22.42 -5.84
C GLY A 207 -5.97 22.72 -7.30
N ARG A 208 -6.86 22.22 -8.18
CA ARG A 208 -6.72 22.22 -9.65
C ARG A 208 -6.50 23.63 -10.22
N GLU A 209 -7.35 24.56 -9.86
CA GLU A 209 -7.34 25.92 -10.43
C GLU A 209 -6.03 26.66 -10.09
N ASN A 210 -5.62 26.57 -8.84
CA ASN A 210 -4.37 27.18 -8.38
C ASN A 210 -3.15 26.54 -9.04
N ALA A 211 -3.16 25.21 -9.22
CA ALA A 211 -2.06 24.50 -9.86
C ALA A 211 -1.87 24.93 -11.33
N ILE A 212 -2.97 25.08 -12.06
CA ILE A 212 -2.95 25.55 -13.45
C ILE A 212 -2.44 27.00 -13.52
N ASN A 213 -2.94 27.88 -12.65
CA ASN A 213 -2.52 29.29 -12.58
C ASN A 213 -1.04 29.45 -12.25
N LEU A 214 -0.48 28.51 -11.47
CA LEU A 214 0.95 28.46 -11.13
C LEU A 214 1.80 27.77 -12.21
N GLY A 215 1.25 27.46 -13.38
CA GLY A 215 1.97 26.98 -14.56
C GLY A 215 2.24 25.47 -14.60
N ILE A 216 1.57 24.66 -13.74
CA ILE A 216 1.68 23.21 -13.83
C ILE A 216 0.80 22.69 -14.96
N ASP A 217 1.37 21.86 -15.87
CA ASP A 217 0.58 21.04 -16.78
C ASP A 217 -0.17 19.97 -15.97
N TYR A 218 -1.36 20.36 -15.47
CA TYR A 218 -2.15 19.57 -14.53
C TYR A 218 -2.45 18.17 -15.07
N GLN A 219 -2.87 18.07 -16.36
CA GLN A 219 -3.26 16.78 -16.92
C GLN A 219 -2.09 15.81 -17.08
N LYS A 220 -0.94 16.29 -17.57
CA LYS A 220 0.26 15.47 -17.69
C LYS A 220 0.77 15.03 -16.32
N THR A 221 0.86 15.96 -15.37
CA THR A 221 1.34 15.67 -14.03
C THR A 221 0.43 14.66 -13.35
N LEU A 222 -0.88 14.85 -13.44
CA LEU A 222 -1.87 13.93 -12.88
C LEU A 222 -1.75 12.52 -13.46
N LYS A 223 -1.61 12.37 -14.79
CA LYS A 223 -1.38 11.07 -15.44
C LYS A 223 -0.16 10.37 -14.89
N VAL A 224 0.97 11.06 -14.83
CA VAL A 224 2.22 10.47 -14.34
C VAL A 224 2.08 10.04 -12.88
N LEU A 225 1.51 10.88 -12.03
CA LEU A 225 1.33 10.58 -10.62
C LEU A 225 0.42 9.38 -10.38
N LEU A 226 -0.68 9.26 -11.13
CA LEU A 226 -1.59 8.11 -11.03
C LEU A 226 -0.93 6.82 -11.54
N ILE A 227 -0.08 6.89 -12.58
CA ILE A 227 0.71 5.74 -13.02
C ILE A 227 1.70 5.31 -11.93
N LEU A 228 2.39 6.26 -11.28
CA LEU A 228 3.28 5.95 -10.15
C LEU A 228 2.52 5.28 -9.00
N VAL A 229 1.33 5.78 -8.66
CA VAL A 229 0.45 5.15 -7.65
C VAL A 229 0.12 3.72 -8.06
N ALA A 230 -0.27 3.49 -9.32
CA ALA A 230 -0.59 2.15 -9.81
C ALA A 230 0.60 1.18 -9.71
N ILE A 231 1.81 1.63 -10.09
CA ILE A 231 3.02 0.80 -9.98
C ILE A 231 3.32 0.47 -8.50
N LEU A 232 3.35 1.50 -7.64
CA LEU A 232 3.66 1.33 -6.23
C LEU A 232 2.66 0.39 -5.52
N THR A 233 1.37 0.54 -5.78
CA THR A 233 0.35 -0.33 -5.17
C THR A 233 0.37 -1.73 -5.76
N SER A 234 0.37 -1.89 -7.09
CA SER A 234 0.33 -3.22 -7.73
C SER A 234 1.53 -4.07 -7.36
N VAL A 235 2.74 -3.51 -7.40
CA VAL A 235 3.97 -4.23 -7.03
C VAL A 235 3.99 -4.57 -5.54
N SER A 236 3.56 -3.66 -4.68
CA SER A 236 3.48 -3.90 -3.22
C SER A 236 2.47 -4.99 -2.90
N THR A 237 1.26 -4.93 -3.47
CA THR A 237 0.20 -5.93 -3.27
C THR A 237 0.62 -7.30 -3.83
N ALA A 238 1.25 -7.35 -5.01
CA ALA A 238 1.73 -8.61 -5.58
C ALA A 238 2.90 -9.23 -4.80
N LEU A 239 3.70 -8.43 -4.08
CA LEU A 239 4.83 -8.91 -3.27
C LEU A 239 4.37 -9.53 -1.94
N VAL A 240 3.47 -8.87 -1.22
CA VAL A 240 3.14 -9.24 0.16
C VAL A 240 1.66 -9.52 0.40
N GLY A 241 0.79 -9.19 -0.55
CA GLY A 241 -0.66 -9.20 -0.40
C GLY A 241 -1.25 -7.82 -0.06
N PRO A 242 -2.60 -7.71 -0.04
CA PRO A 242 -3.30 -6.44 0.16
C PRO A 242 -3.16 -5.90 1.58
N LEU A 243 -2.83 -4.59 1.71
CA LEU A 243 -2.72 -3.85 2.96
C LEU A 243 -3.64 -2.62 2.91
N THR A 244 -4.93 -2.85 2.84
CA THR A 244 -5.97 -1.87 2.48
C THR A 244 -5.99 -0.63 3.37
N PHE A 245 -5.91 -0.80 4.70
CA PHE A 245 -6.01 0.30 5.66
C PHE A 245 -4.66 0.90 6.09
N LEU A 246 -3.53 0.30 5.72
CA LEU A 246 -2.20 0.78 6.11
C LEU A 246 -1.98 2.22 5.68
N GLY A 247 -2.27 2.55 4.41
CA GLY A 247 -2.10 3.88 3.86
C GLY A 247 -2.90 4.93 4.63
N LEU A 248 -4.17 4.64 4.92
CA LEU A 248 -5.04 5.53 5.67
C LEU A 248 -4.51 5.80 7.08
N LEU A 249 -4.17 4.74 7.82
CA LEU A 249 -3.65 4.83 9.18
C LEU A 249 -2.35 5.66 9.22
N VAL A 250 -1.40 5.30 8.36
CA VAL A 250 -0.09 5.96 8.28
C VAL A 250 -0.22 7.44 7.96
N MET A 251 -1.06 7.79 6.97
CA MET A 251 -1.23 9.17 6.56
C MET A 251 -1.86 10.04 7.65
N ASN A 252 -2.89 9.54 8.32
CA ASN A 252 -3.54 10.29 9.38
C ASN A 252 -2.61 10.48 10.58
N VAL A 253 -1.86 9.45 10.99
CA VAL A 253 -0.84 9.57 12.04
C VAL A 253 0.24 10.57 11.62
N THR A 254 0.64 10.57 10.34
CA THR A 254 1.63 11.51 9.81
C THR A 254 1.13 12.95 9.93
N PHE A 255 -0.09 13.25 9.50
CA PHE A 255 -0.66 14.61 9.56
C PHE A 255 -0.90 15.08 11.01
N GLU A 256 -1.15 14.17 11.94
CA GLU A 256 -1.34 14.50 13.35
C GLU A 256 0.01 14.74 14.06
N PHE A 257 1.02 13.95 13.73
CA PHE A 257 2.36 14.05 14.34
C PHE A 257 3.19 15.19 13.74
N VAL A 258 3.19 15.31 12.40
CA VAL A 258 3.98 16.30 11.66
C VAL A 258 3.09 17.50 11.33
N ARG A 259 3.32 18.60 12.04
CA ARG A 259 2.59 19.88 11.84
C ARG A 259 3.28 20.71 10.75
N ASP A 260 3.53 20.13 9.60
CA ASP A 260 4.07 20.81 8.40
C ASP A 260 3.18 20.48 7.21
N TYR A 261 3.11 21.36 6.22
CA TYR A 261 2.32 21.19 5.00
C TYR A 261 3.18 20.77 3.80
N ARG A 262 4.50 20.90 3.91
CA ARG A 262 5.43 20.61 2.83
C ARG A 262 5.62 19.12 2.64
N HIS A 263 5.38 18.64 1.45
CA HIS A 263 5.58 17.22 1.09
C HIS A 263 7.01 16.75 1.30
N LYS A 264 7.98 17.67 1.24
CA LYS A 264 9.39 17.42 1.58
C LYS A 264 9.62 16.87 2.98
N VAL A 265 8.72 17.13 3.90
CA VAL A 265 8.76 16.65 5.28
C VAL A 265 7.75 15.53 5.48
N LEU A 266 6.57 15.67 4.88
CA LEU A 266 5.47 14.72 5.05
C LEU A 266 5.77 13.34 4.44
N ILE A 267 6.37 13.30 3.22
CA ILE A 267 6.66 12.02 2.55
C ILE A 267 7.66 11.16 3.35
N PRO A 268 8.85 11.65 3.72
CA PRO A 268 9.77 10.88 4.56
C PRO A 268 9.17 10.48 5.91
N ALA A 269 8.39 11.38 6.53
CA ALA A 269 7.71 11.07 7.79
C ALA A 269 6.69 9.93 7.62
N ALA A 270 5.87 9.96 6.56
CA ALA A 270 4.91 8.90 6.26
C ALA A 270 5.60 7.56 6.01
N MET A 271 6.70 7.56 5.25
CA MET A 271 7.49 6.35 5.01
C MET A 271 8.04 5.77 6.33
N LEU A 272 8.61 6.59 7.20
CA LEU A 272 9.14 6.16 8.49
C LEU A 272 8.03 5.62 9.41
N ILE A 273 6.89 6.32 9.49
CA ILE A 273 5.74 5.86 10.29
C ILE A 273 5.20 4.54 9.76
N SER A 274 5.13 4.36 8.43
CA SER A 274 4.71 3.11 7.80
C SER A 274 5.64 1.96 8.18
N ILE A 275 6.96 2.16 8.08
CA ILE A 275 7.96 1.17 8.46
C ILE A 275 7.82 0.80 9.94
N ILE A 276 7.73 1.79 10.84
CA ILE A 276 7.55 1.56 12.28
C ILE A 276 6.28 0.74 12.54
N THR A 277 5.16 1.12 11.92
CA THR A 277 3.87 0.44 12.07
C THR A 277 3.95 -1.02 11.63
N LEU A 278 4.53 -1.29 10.47
CA LEU A 278 4.66 -2.65 9.95
C LEU A 278 5.63 -3.49 10.77
N VAL A 279 6.78 -2.94 11.17
CA VAL A 279 7.76 -3.65 12.02
C VAL A 279 7.14 -3.99 13.37
N PHE A 280 6.44 -3.04 13.99
CA PHE A 280 5.78 -3.28 15.28
C PHE A 280 4.67 -4.31 15.15
N GLY A 281 3.84 -4.21 14.10
CA GLY A 281 2.82 -5.21 13.79
C GLY A 281 3.41 -6.59 13.56
N GLN A 282 4.54 -6.70 12.87
CA GLN A 282 5.24 -7.96 12.64
C GLN A 282 5.83 -8.55 13.94
N LEU A 283 6.33 -7.71 14.85
CA LEU A 283 6.74 -8.15 16.20
C LEU A 283 5.57 -8.73 16.99
N LEU A 284 4.39 -8.10 16.93
CA LEU A 284 3.18 -8.62 17.57
C LEU A 284 2.78 -9.98 16.98
N VAL A 285 2.78 -10.13 15.66
CA VAL A 285 2.49 -11.40 14.98
C VAL A 285 3.44 -12.50 15.42
N THR A 286 4.73 -12.19 15.48
CA THR A 286 5.77 -13.20 15.76
C THR A 286 5.80 -13.62 17.23
N HIS A 287 5.69 -12.68 18.17
CA HIS A 287 5.96 -12.93 19.58
C HIS A 287 4.71 -13.03 20.46
N ILE A 288 3.64 -12.31 20.12
CA ILE A 288 2.38 -12.35 20.90
C ILE A 288 1.43 -13.37 20.30
N PHE A 289 1.22 -13.31 18.99
CA PHE A 289 0.27 -14.21 18.34
C PHE A 289 0.89 -15.51 17.85
N THR A 290 2.21 -15.69 17.97
CA THR A 290 2.94 -16.91 17.56
C THR A 290 2.52 -17.43 16.18
N PHE A 291 2.44 -16.51 15.21
CA PHE A 291 2.02 -16.74 13.82
C PHE A 291 0.58 -17.28 13.61
N ARG A 292 -0.29 -17.19 14.62
CA ARG A 292 -1.71 -17.58 14.50
C ARG A 292 -2.57 -16.56 13.76
N THR A 293 -2.02 -15.39 13.50
CA THR A 293 -2.68 -14.32 12.71
C THR A 293 -1.68 -13.71 11.74
N THR A 294 -2.20 -13.04 10.72
CA THR A 294 -1.38 -12.33 9.74
C THR A 294 -1.33 -10.84 10.07
N LEU A 295 -0.27 -10.18 9.58
CA LEU A 295 -0.09 -8.75 9.81
C LEU A 295 -1.25 -7.91 9.26
N SER A 296 -1.78 -8.28 8.10
CA SER A 296 -2.90 -7.56 7.49
C SER A 296 -4.15 -7.53 8.37
N ILE A 297 -4.46 -8.62 9.08
CA ILE A 297 -5.61 -8.65 10.01
C ILE A 297 -5.45 -7.60 11.10
N ILE A 298 -4.24 -7.50 11.68
CA ILE A 298 -3.96 -6.52 12.75
C ILE A 298 -4.06 -5.09 12.19
N VAL A 299 -3.42 -4.84 11.05
CA VAL A 299 -3.41 -3.51 10.42
C VAL A 299 -4.82 -3.10 9.99
N ASN A 300 -5.58 -4.01 9.39
CA ASN A 300 -6.94 -3.73 8.94
C ASN A 300 -7.90 -3.50 10.13
N PHE A 301 -7.76 -4.28 11.20
CA PHE A 301 -8.57 -4.08 12.41
C PHE A 301 -8.27 -2.73 13.07
N VAL A 302 -6.99 -2.44 13.35
CA VAL A 302 -6.58 -1.16 13.97
C VAL A 302 -6.93 0.01 13.06
N GLY A 303 -6.66 -0.11 11.76
CA GLY A 303 -6.96 0.91 10.77
C GLY A 303 -8.46 1.17 10.63
N GLY A 304 -9.29 0.11 10.63
CA GLY A 304 -10.74 0.21 10.57
C GLY A 304 -11.34 0.91 11.79
N VAL A 305 -10.92 0.52 13.01
CA VAL A 305 -11.34 1.16 14.25
C VAL A 305 -10.92 2.63 14.28
N TYR A 306 -9.68 2.91 13.86
CA TYR A 306 -9.18 4.29 13.76
C TYR A 306 -9.97 5.12 12.74
N PHE A 307 -10.34 4.53 11.62
CA PHE A 307 -11.17 5.19 10.60
C PHE A 307 -12.55 5.58 11.14
N ILE A 308 -13.22 4.68 11.87
CA ILE A 308 -14.51 4.97 12.52
C ILE A 308 -14.34 6.13 13.52
N TYR A 309 -13.27 6.11 14.32
CA TYR A 309 -12.96 7.20 15.24
C TYR A 309 -12.81 8.56 14.51
N LEU A 310 -12.09 8.58 13.38
CA LEU A 310 -11.90 9.79 12.58
C LEU A 310 -13.23 10.33 12.02
N LEU A 311 -14.11 9.45 11.52
CA LEU A 311 -15.42 9.84 11.02
C LEU A 311 -16.29 10.46 12.12
N LEU A 312 -16.31 9.85 13.31
CA LEU A 312 -17.05 10.39 14.46
C LEU A 312 -16.49 11.74 14.93
N ARG A 313 -15.17 11.92 14.91
CA ARG A 313 -14.51 13.18 15.26
C ARG A 313 -14.79 14.28 14.23
N ALA A 314 -14.79 13.93 12.94
CA ALA A 314 -15.10 14.87 11.87
C ALA A 314 -16.54 15.40 11.99
N ASN A 315 -17.50 14.53 12.29
CA ASN A 315 -18.91 14.88 12.43
C ASN A 315 -19.16 15.87 13.60
N LYS A 316 -18.38 15.77 14.70
CA LYS A 316 -18.46 16.72 15.84
C LYS A 316 -17.95 18.13 15.52
N LYS A 317 -17.21 18.34 14.43
CA LYS A 317 -16.74 19.66 14.00
C LYS A 317 -17.72 20.37 13.07
N TRP A 318 -18.74 19.68 12.60
CA TRP A 318 -19.80 20.23 11.73
C TRP A 318 -21.08 20.58 12.50
N GLN A 319 -21.15 20.28 13.79
CA GLN A 319 -22.10 20.76 14.76
C GLN A 319 -21.50 21.90 15.62
#